data_6a4057716a94ed7d38e6131153f73608
#
_entry.id   6a4057716a94ed7d38e6131153f73608
#
_cell.length_a   1.000
_cell.length_b   1.000
_cell.length_c   1.000
_cell.angle_alpha   90.00
_cell.angle_beta   90.00
_cell.angle_gamma   90.00
#
_symmetry.space_group_name_H-M   'P 1'
#
loop_
_entity.id
_entity.type
_entity.pdbx_description
1 polymer ?
#
loop_
_entity_poly.entity_id
_entity_poly.type
_entity_poly.pdbx_seq_one_letter_code
_entity_poly.pdbx_strand_id
1 'polypeptide(L)'
;ISKSRKMLTIEQFQNAELSALQTKQNYADVMRYFTGLVKFLIKNGRLIDDDPEIMAAQLCLPISVWINLCDREPEREDEVVGLIERHIRQLHKVYGVPRED
;
A
#
# COMPACT_ATOMS: atom_id res chain seq x y z
N ILE A 1 0.65 -21.86 -7.01
CA ILE A 1 0.06 -21.22 -8.16
C ILE A 1 -1.01 -20.23 -7.77
N SER A 2 -1.95 -20.62 -6.92
CA SER A 2 -2.89 -19.63 -6.41
C SER A 2 -2.14 -18.59 -5.57
N LYS A 3 -1.08 -19.02 -4.91
CA LYS A 3 -0.20 -18.15 -4.16
C LYS A 3 0.41 -17.08 -5.05
N SER A 4 0.98 -17.50 -6.18
CA SER A 4 1.58 -16.57 -7.13
C SER A 4 0.54 -15.63 -7.71
N ARG A 5 -0.67 -16.13 -7.93
CA ARG A 5 -1.73 -15.31 -8.48
C ARG A 5 -2.13 -14.18 -7.54
N LYS A 6 -2.22 -14.48 -6.24
CA LYS A 6 -2.59 -13.46 -5.27
C LYS A 6 -1.54 -12.37 -5.16
N MET A 7 -0.28 -12.76 -5.13
CA MET A 7 0.79 -11.78 -5.12
C MET A 7 0.80 -10.96 -6.40
N LEU A 8 0.52 -11.61 -7.52
CA LEU A 8 0.47 -10.92 -8.80
C LEU A 8 -0.65 -9.88 -8.82
N THR A 9 -1.80 -10.20 -8.20
CA THR A 9 -2.90 -9.26 -8.13
C THR A 9 -2.50 -8.00 -7.37
N ILE A 10 -1.80 -8.17 -6.25
CA ILE A 10 -1.29 -7.03 -5.49
C ILE A 10 -0.32 -6.23 -6.35
N GLU A 11 0.58 -6.92 -7.06
CA GLU A 11 1.56 -6.25 -7.91
C GLU A 11 0.90 -5.48 -9.03
N GLN A 12 -0.15 -6.04 -9.63
CA GLN A 12 -0.85 -5.35 -10.71
C GLN A 12 -1.50 -4.06 -10.21
N PHE A 13 -2.04 -4.11 -9.00
CA PHE A 13 -2.70 -2.95 -8.44
C PHE A 13 -1.71 -1.90 -7.96
N GLN A 14 -0.58 -2.32 -7.41
CA GLN A 14 0.41 -1.43 -6.81
C GLN A 14 1.83 -1.85 -7.17
N ASN A 15 2.06 -2.16 -8.44
CA ASN A 15 3.33 -2.74 -8.86
C ASN A 15 4.54 -1.91 -8.42
N ALA A 16 4.52 -0.62 -8.69
CA ALA A 16 5.66 0.23 -8.34
C ALA A 16 5.82 0.34 -6.83
N GLU A 17 4.70 0.43 -6.12
CA GLU A 17 4.71 0.57 -4.67
C GLU A 17 5.27 -0.69 -4.00
N LEU A 18 4.82 -1.86 -4.44
CA LEU A 18 5.33 -3.10 -3.90
C LEU A 18 6.80 -3.30 -4.22
N SER A 19 7.21 -2.91 -5.42
CA SER A 19 8.60 -3.00 -5.81
C SER A 19 9.48 -2.18 -4.89
N ALA A 20 9.05 -0.96 -4.56
CA ALA A 20 9.77 -0.11 -3.64
C ALA A 20 9.90 -0.75 -2.26
N LEU A 21 8.84 -1.38 -1.77
CA LEU A 21 8.86 -2.04 -0.47
C LEU A 21 9.75 -3.27 -0.46
N GLN A 22 9.78 -4.00 -1.57
CA GLN A 22 10.52 -5.26 -1.65
C GLN A 22 12.01 -5.09 -1.89
N THR A 23 12.44 -3.92 -2.34
CA THR A 23 13.85 -3.71 -2.63
C THR A 23 14.67 -3.40 -1.40
N LYS A 24 14.09 -3.51 -0.22
CA LYS A 24 14.77 -3.28 1.04
C LYS A 24 15.33 -1.87 1.16
N GLN A 25 14.63 -0.92 0.59
CA GLN A 25 15.01 0.47 0.71
C GLN A 25 14.86 0.90 2.16
N ASN A 26 15.62 1.91 2.54
CA ASN A 26 15.52 2.39 3.91
C ASN A 26 14.22 3.15 4.12
N TYR A 27 13.90 3.41 5.37
CA TYR A 27 12.66 4.08 5.74
C TYR A 27 12.48 5.41 5.00
N ALA A 28 13.53 6.20 4.92
CA ALA A 28 13.43 7.53 4.32
C ALA A 28 13.05 7.45 2.83
N ASP A 29 13.64 6.49 2.12
CA ASP A 29 13.34 6.32 0.69
C ASP A 29 11.91 5.87 0.48
N VAL A 30 11.45 4.92 1.28
CA VAL A 30 10.09 4.42 1.20
C VAL A 30 9.10 5.56 1.49
N MET A 31 9.36 6.32 2.54
CA MET A 31 8.48 7.41 2.91
C MET A 31 8.45 8.50 1.84
N ARG A 32 9.60 8.80 1.24
CA ARG A 32 9.65 9.81 0.19
C ARG A 32 8.81 9.39 -1.00
N TYR A 33 8.94 8.15 -1.40
CA TYR A 33 8.18 7.63 -2.53
C TYR A 33 6.67 7.70 -2.28
N PHE A 34 6.24 7.18 -1.14
CA PHE A 34 4.80 7.10 -0.86
C PHE A 34 4.21 8.47 -0.55
N THR A 35 4.98 9.36 0.08
CA THR A 35 4.51 10.73 0.28
C THR A 35 4.29 11.42 -1.06
N GLY A 36 5.20 11.22 -2.00
CA GLY A 36 5.03 11.76 -3.35
C GLY A 36 3.80 11.21 -4.04
N LEU A 37 3.56 9.90 -3.89
CA LEU A 37 2.37 9.27 -4.45
C LEU A 37 1.10 9.87 -3.87
N VAL A 38 1.06 10.03 -2.55
CA VAL A 38 -0.12 10.58 -1.89
C VAL A 38 -0.35 12.03 -2.34
N LYS A 39 0.70 12.83 -2.43
CA LYS A 39 0.57 14.20 -2.93
C LYS A 39 -0.01 14.24 -4.34
N PHE A 40 0.45 13.32 -5.18
CA PHE A 40 -0.07 13.20 -6.53
C PHE A 40 -1.57 12.88 -6.53
N LEU A 41 -1.98 11.96 -5.68
CA LEU A 41 -3.39 11.58 -5.61
C LEU A 41 -4.27 12.70 -5.04
N ILE A 42 -3.75 13.46 -4.09
CA ILE A 42 -4.47 14.63 -3.57
C ILE A 42 -4.64 15.65 -4.69
N LYS A 43 -3.57 15.91 -5.42
CA LYS A 43 -3.59 16.89 -6.50
C LYS A 43 -4.60 16.53 -7.58
N ASN A 44 -4.77 15.25 -7.82
CA ASN A 44 -5.69 14.77 -8.86
C ASN A 44 -7.10 14.50 -8.34
N GLY A 45 -7.39 14.93 -7.12
CA GLY A 45 -8.74 14.83 -6.58
C GLY A 45 -9.16 13.43 -6.17
N ARG A 46 -8.20 12.51 -6.04
CA ARG A 46 -8.49 11.14 -5.63
C ARG A 46 -8.54 10.97 -4.13
N LEU A 47 -7.78 11.76 -3.41
CA LEU A 47 -7.73 11.74 -1.96
C LEU A 47 -8.06 13.12 -1.41
N ILE A 48 -8.62 13.16 -0.21
CA ILE A 48 -8.89 14.44 0.45
C ILE A 48 -7.57 15.12 0.79
N ASP A 49 -7.62 16.44 0.93
CA ASP A 49 -6.43 17.24 1.22
C ASP A 49 -6.16 17.18 2.72
N ASP A 50 -5.19 16.37 3.09
CA ASP A 50 -4.81 16.19 4.49
C ASP A 50 -3.29 16.05 4.52
N ASP A 51 -2.73 15.60 5.63
CA ASP A 51 -1.30 15.48 5.81
C ASP A 51 -0.75 14.33 4.96
N PRO A 52 -0.08 14.61 3.83
CA PRO A 52 0.35 13.55 2.93
C PRO A 52 1.41 12.64 3.54
N GLU A 53 2.25 13.15 4.42
CA GLU A 53 3.27 12.33 5.04
C GLU A 53 2.66 11.30 5.97
N ILE A 54 1.69 11.71 6.77
CA ILE A 54 1.01 10.77 7.67
C ILE A 54 0.15 9.80 6.89
N MET A 55 -0.54 10.28 5.85
CA MET A 55 -1.33 9.38 5.01
C MET A 55 -0.44 8.32 4.36
N ALA A 56 0.73 8.73 3.88
CA ALA A 56 1.68 7.80 3.29
C ALA A 56 2.17 6.77 4.30
N ALA A 57 2.47 7.23 5.52
CA ALA A 57 2.93 6.32 6.57
C ALA A 57 1.86 5.30 6.91
N GLN A 58 0.61 5.73 7.03
CA GLN A 58 -0.49 4.82 7.32
C GLN A 58 -0.68 3.80 6.20
N LEU A 59 -0.39 4.19 4.97
CA LEU A 59 -0.51 3.25 3.85
C LEU A 59 0.63 2.24 3.85
N CYS A 60 1.87 2.71 3.88
CA CYS A 60 2.98 1.84 3.52
C CYS A 60 3.60 1.07 4.69
N LEU A 61 3.57 1.61 5.89
CA LEU A 61 4.28 0.95 6.99
C LEU A 61 3.66 -0.39 7.37
N PRO A 62 2.33 -0.51 7.53
CA PRO A 62 1.76 -1.82 7.81
C PRO A 62 2.00 -2.82 6.68
N ILE A 63 1.89 -2.37 5.42
CA ILE A 63 2.12 -3.26 4.29
C ILE A 63 3.57 -3.77 4.30
N SER A 64 4.51 -2.90 4.62
CA SER A 64 5.92 -3.29 4.68
C SER A 64 6.14 -4.38 5.72
N VAL A 65 5.53 -4.25 6.89
CA VAL A 65 5.65 -5.25 7.94
C VAL A 65 5.01 -6.57 7.52
N TRP A 66 3.82 -6.50 6.89
CA TRP A 66 3.14 -7.69 6.42
C TRP A 66 3.94 -8.43 5.34
N ILE A 67 4.57 -7.69 4.43
CA ILE A 67 5.41 -8.32 3.40
C ILE A 67 6.61 -9.01 4.04
N ASN A 68 7.23 -8.37 5.03
CA ASN A 68 8.32 -9.00 5.76
C ASN A 68 7.87 -10.27 6.47
N LEU A 69 6.66 -10.28 7.00
CA LEU A 69 6.11 -11.47 7.62
C LEU A 69 5.97 -12.60 6.61
N CYS A 70 5.49 -12.29 5.40
CA CYS A 70 5.40 -13.29 4.34
C CYS A 70 6.75 -13.86 3.96
N ASP A 71 7.79 -13.03 3.95
CA ASP A 71 9.13 -13.50 3.62
C ASP A 71 9.62 -14.53 4.64
N ARG A 72 9.28 -14.32 5.90
CA ARG A 72 9.70 -15.23 6.96
C ARG A 72 8.76 -16.43 7.11
N GLU A 73 7.49 -16.23 6.84
CA GLU A 73 6.46 -17.27 7.01
C GLU A 73 5.57 -17.31 5.77
N PRO A 74 6.07 -17.92 4.69
CA PRO A 74 5.33 -17.93 3.42
C PRO A 74 3.94 -18.56 3.51
N GLU A 75 3.73 -19.45 4.47
CA GLU A 75 2.43 -20.09 4.64
C GLU A 75 1.35 -19.10 5.06
N ARG A 76 1.72 -17.89 5.49
CA ARG A 76 0.76 -16.87 5.87
C ARG A 76 0.34 -15.97 4.71
N GLU A 77 0.74 -16.30 3.50
CA GLU A 77 0.49 -15.40 2.37
C GLU A 77 -0.99 -15.06 2.19
N ASP A 78 -1.86 -16.07 2.30
CA ASP A 78 -3.30 -15.81 2.13
C ASP A 78 -3.81 -14.82 3.17
N GLU A 79 -3.39 -15.00 4.41
CA GLU A 79 -3.75 -14.12 5.49
C GLU A 79 -3.27 -12.70 5.22
N VAL A 80 -2.01 -12.57 4.83
CA VAL A 80 -1.38 -11.27 4.61
C VAL A 80 -2.02 -10.53 3.43
N VAL A 81 -2.28 -11.24 2.34
CA VAL A 81 -2.96 -10.64 1.18
C VAL A 81 -4.31 -10.06 1.60
N GLY A 82 -5.07 -10.82 2.39
CA GLY A 82 -6.36 -10.33 2.86
C GLY A 82 -6.22 -9.09 3.73
N LEU A 83 -5.21 -9.07 4.60
CA LEU A 83 -4.98 -7.91 5.46
C LEU A 83 -4.61 -6.67 4.65
N ILE A 84 -3.74 -6.85 3.66
CA ILE A 84 -3.33 -5.73 2.81
C ILE A 84 -4.53 -5.17 2.05
N GLU A 85 -5.35 -6.04 1.48
CA GLU A 85 -6.53 -5.60 0.73
C GLU A 85 -7.51 -4.85 1.62
N ARG A 86 -7.75 -5.37 2.83
CA ARG A 86 -8.65 -4.71 3.76
C ARG A 86 -8.08 -3.38 4.24
N HIS A 87 -6.77 -3.33 4.42
CA HIS A 87 -6.09 -2.11 4.84
C HIS A 87 -6.26 -1.01 3.78
N ILE A 88 -6.00 -1.36 2.52
CA ILE A 88 -6.14 -0.40 1.43
C ILE A 88 -7.57 0.09 1.32
N ARG A 89 -8.52 -0.84 1.43
CA ARG A 89 -9.93 -0.50 1.34
C ARG A 89 -10.34 0.44 2.48
N GLN A 90 -9.84 0.18 3.68
CA GLN A 90 -10.15 1.02 4.82
C GLN A 90 -9.59 2.43 4.66
N LEU A 91 -8.36 2.54 4.17
CA LEU A 91 -7.78 3.86 3.93
C LEU A 91 -8.53 4.61 2.84
N HIS A 92 -9.02 3.90 1.84
CA HIS A 92 -9.81 4.54 0.80
C HIS A 92 -11.12 5.10 1.38
N LYS A 93 -11.73 4.39 2.34
CA LYS A 93 -12.92 4.91 2.99
C LYS A 93 -12.63 6.18 3.76
N VAL A 94 -11.46 6.25 4.40
CA VAL A 94 -11.11 7.38 5.26
C VAL A 94 -10.67 8.58 4.43
N TYR A 95 -9.85 8.36 3.42
CA TYR A 95 -9.19 9.44 2.69
C TYR A 95 -9.66 9.61 1.26
N GLY A 96 -10.41 8.66 0.73
CA GLY A 96 -10.89 8.77 -0.64
C GLY A 96 -11.93 9.87 -0.78
N VAL A 97 -11.91 10.54 -1.93
CA VAL A 97 -12.91 11.56 -2.22
C VAL A 97 -14.21 10.86 -2.59
N PRO A 98 -15.33 11.22 -1.97
CA PRO A 98 -16.61 10.60 -2.31
C PRO A 98 -16.98 10.87 -3.75
N ARG A 99 -17.56 9.87 -4.40
CA ARG A 99 -18.08 10.06 -5.74
C ARG A 99 -19.48 10.59 -5.67
N GLU A 100 -19.77 11.49 -6.58
CA GLU A 100 -21.13 11.99 -6.73
C GLU A 100 -21.78 11.23 -7.85
N ASP A 101 -22.65 10.33 -7.51
CA ASP A 101 -23.38 9.56 -8.54
C ASP A 101 -24.83 9.89 -8.59
#